data_0c2a91bd1dc39e1149eb6658cd50ac42
#
_entry.id   0c2a91bd1dc39e1149eb6658cd50ac42
#
_cell.length_a   1.000
_cell.length_b   1.000
_cell.length_c   1.000
_cell.angle_alpha   90.00
_cell.angle_beta   90.00
_cell.angle_gamma   90.00
#
_symmetry.space_group_name_H-M   'P 1'
#
loop_
_entity.id
_entity.type
_entity.pdbx_description
1 polymer ?
#
loop_
_entity_poly.entity_id
_entity_poly.type
_entity_poly.pdbx_seq_one_letter_code
_entity_poly.pdbx_strand_id
1 'polypeptide(L)'
;MIPPVPSRRDAIADDLRDRIVTGRLKPGERLPSEAHLAAQYMVSTPTLRNALAVLQAEGLIEKTHGKGNFVRRPLHRITYVGGRRTPDAHSTDLASLNVTVHTTKVRARGYLATLLKMPTGSPLIEILCLGHEDEKPHSLARIYVPCDLAPAAVLREPLPYEAVVTRLREFRPPPAEVREEISVRLPTPEEASTLRISSALAVLVVTRQTADTAGRVVEAALLVLPGDRADAVFTTHYVIDERPTRT
;
A
#
# COMPACT_ATOMS: atom_id res chain seq x y z
N MET A 1 25.91 30.75 -2.85
CA MET A 1 26.04 29.28 -2.98
C MET A 1 25.58 28.93 -4.36
N ILE A 2 26.46 28.49 -5.27
CA ILE A 2 26.13 28.12 -6.65
C ILE A 2 25.43 26.76 -6.58
N PRO A 3 24.22 26.57 -7.11
CA PRO A 3 23.57 25.26 -7.14
C PRO A 3 24.46 24.26 -7.91
N PRO A 4 24.58 23.02 -7.46
CA PRO A 4 25.35 22.00 -8.15
C PRO A 4 24.81 21.82 -9.58
N VAL A 5 25.69 21.75 -10.57
CA VAL A 5 25.31 21.45 -11.95
C VAL A 5 24.64 20.08 -11.97
N PRO A 6 23.40 19.96 -12.48
CA PRO A 6 22.70 18.67 -12.49
C PRO A 6 23.52 17.64 -13.29
N SER A 7 23.58 16.42 -12.73
CA SER A 7 24.28 15.33 -13.43
C SER A 7 23.57 15.02 -14.75
N ARG A 8 24.26 14.45 -15.74
CA ARG A 8 23.61 14.00 -16.99
C ARG A 8 22.44 13.06 -16.74
N ARG A 9 22.53 12.24 -15.70
CA ARG A 9 21.44 11.37 -15.24
C ARG A 9 20.20 12.19 -14.85
N ASP A 10 20.41 13.22 -14.03
CA ASP A 10 19.31 14.03 -13.50
C ASP A 10 18.67 14.87 -14.61
N ALA A 11 19.49 15.44 -15.52
CA ALA A 11 18.97 16.18 -16.68
C ALA A 11 18.09 15.33 -17.61
N ILE A 12 18.46 14.05 -17.83
CA ILE A 12 17.64 13.11 -18.62
C ILE A 12 16.34 12.77 -17.87
N ALA A 13 16.43 12.51 -16.57
CA ALA A 13 15.24 12.23 -15.77
C ALA A 13 14.28 13.42 -15.77
N ASP A 14 14.80 14.64 -15.66
CA ASP A 14 14.01 15.87 -15.69
C ASP A 14 13.31 16.08 -17.04
N ASP A 15 14.01 15.91 -18.18
CA ASP A 15 13.40 16.04 -19.51
C ASP A 15 12.29 14.99 -19.73
N LEU A 16 12.53 13.76 -19.37
CA LEU A 16 11.51 12.70 -19.50
C LEU A 16 10.32 12.95 -18.55
N ARG A 17 10.58 13.41 -17.33
CA ARG A 17 9.53 13.80 -16.37
C ARG A 17 8.66 14.92 -16.94
N ASP A 18 9.25 15.96 -17.47
CA ASP A 18 8.53 17.07 -18.09
C ASP A 18 7.67 16.62 -19.26
N ARG A 19 8.17 15.70 -20.09
CA ARG A 19 7.39 15.13 -21.20
C ARG A 19 6.19 14.31 -20.71
N ILE A 20 6.35 13.59 -19.60
CA ILE A 20 5.25 12.83 -18.97
C ILE A 20 4.23 13.80 -18.37
N VAL A 21 4.66 14.75 -17.55
CA VAL A 21 3.79 15.70 -16.85
C VAL A 21 3.04 16.61 -17.84
N THR A 22 3.70 17.02 -18.93
CA THR A 22 3.05 17.84 -19.98
C THR A 22 2.21 17.04 -20.96
N GLY A 23 2.13 15.70 -20.81
CA GLY A 23 1.34 14.84 -21.67
C GLY A 23 1.96 14.58 -23.08
N ARG A 24 3.19 15.02 -23.33
CA ARG A 24 3.92 14.68 -24.57
C ARG A 24 4.24 13.19 -24.66
N LEU A 25 4.44 12.53 -23.52
CA LEU A 25 4.45 11.08 -23.36
C LEU A 25 3.15 10.70 -22.62
N LYS A 26 2.30 9.95 -23.30
CA LYS A 26 0.95 9.64 -22.78
C LYS A 26 0.98 8.48 -21.79
N PRO A 27 0.07 8.44 -20.81
CA PRO A 27 -0.10 7.29 -19.94
C PRO A 27 -0.29 5.99 -20.73
N GLY A 28 0.52 4.96 -20.42
CA GLY A 28 0.55 3.67 -21.12
C GLY A 28 1.40 3.67 -22.40
N GLU A 29 1.95 4.79 -22.82
CA GLU A 29 2.84 4.88 -23.97
C GLU A 29 4.17 4.16 -23.70
N ARG A 30 4.64 3.42 -24.69
CA ARG A 30 5.93 2.75 -24.63
C ARG A 30 7.05 3.76 -24.90
N LEU A 31 8.01 3.83 -24.00
CA LEU A 31 9.24 4.60 -24.26
C LEU A 31 10.08 3.97 -25.38
N PRO A 32 10.82 4.75 -26.15
CA PRO A 32 11.81 4.23 -27.06
C PRO A 32 12.78 3.27 -26.36
N SER A 33 13.43 2.38 -27.12
CA SER A 33 14.37 1.42 -26.53
C SER A 33 15.52 2.12 -25.78
N GLU A 34 16.07 1.45 -24.76
CA GLU A 34 17.21 1.99 -24.00
C GLU A 34 18.38 2.39 -24.92
N ALA A 35 18.64 1.61 -25.96
CA ALA A 35 19.69 1.93 -26.95
C ALA A 35 19.36 3.19 -27.75
N HIS A 36 18.12 3.36 -28.17
CA HIS A 36 17.66 4.54 -28.92
C HIS A 36 17.72 5.80 -28.04
N LEU A 37 17.21 5.74 -26.81
CA LEU A 37 17.29 6.86 -25.87
C LEU A 37 18.73 7.21 -25.50
N ALA A 38 19.60 6.22 -25.28
CA ALA A 38 21.00 6.46 -25.00
C ALA A 38 21.70 7.20 -26.16
N ALA A 39 21.39 6.81 -27.39
CA ALA A 39 21.88 7.52 -28.59
C ALA A 39 21.33 8.95 -28.69
N GLN A 40 19.99 9.12 -28.45
CA GLN A 40 19.35 10.43 -28.50
C GLN A 40 19.90 11.42 -27.47
N TYR A 41 20.17 10.97 -26.24
CA TYR A 41 20.79 11.81 -25.20
C TYR A 41 22.31 11.84 -25.21
N MET A 42 22.96 11.15 -26.18
CA MET A 42 24.41 11.05 -26.29
C MET A 42 25.07 10.59 -24.97
N VAL A 43 24.55 9.56 -24.37
CA VAL A 43 25.05 8.97 -23.12
C VAL A 43 25.23 7.45 -23.25
N SER A 44 25.97 6.87 -22.29
CA SER A 44 26.09 5.42 -22.21
C SER A 44 24.77 4.79 -21.72
N THR A 45 24.50 3.55 -22.14
CA THR A 45 23.33 2.78 -21.65
C THR A 45 23.25 2.70 -20.12
N PRO A 46 24.34 2.49 -19.36
CA PRO A 46 24.29 2.54 -17.90
C PRO A 46 23.81 3.89 -17.35
N THR A 47 24.26 5.01 -17.92
CA THR A 47 23.82 6.35 -17.50
C THR A 47 22.31 6.54 -17.73
N LEU A 48 21.82 6.10 -18.90
CA LEU A 48 20.38 6.12 -19.18
C LEU A 48 19.60 5.24 -18.23
N ARG A 49 20.06 4.01 -17.95
CA ARG A 49 19.39 3.11 -16.99
C ARG A 49 19.25 3.73 -15.61
N ASN A 50 20.27 4.44 -15.16
CA ASN A 50 20.22 5.16 -13.89
C ASN A 50 19.19 6.30 -13.92
N ALA A 51 19.04 7.02 -15.03
CA ALA A 51 17.98 8.03 -15.19
C ALA A 51 16.58 7.38 -15.19
N LEU A 52 16.39 6.29 -15.93
CA LEU A 52 15.12 5.55 -15.93
C LEU A 52 14.79 4.95 -14.56
N ALA A 53 15.80 4.52 -13.79
CA ALA A 53 15.59 4.04 -12.42
C ALA A 53 15.05 5.13 -11.49
N VAL A 54 15.47 6.40 -11.68
CA VAL A 54 14.88 7.54 -10.94
C VAL A 54 13.39 7.66 -11.25
N LEU A 55 13.02 7.66 -12.54
CA LEU A 55 11.60 7.75 -12.94
C LEU A 55 10.77 6.55 -12.50
N GLN A 56 11.38 5.36 -12.42
CA GLN A 56 10.73 4.17 -11.86
C GLN A 56 10.51 4.30 -10.34
N ALA A 57 11.50 4.86 -9.62
CA ALA A 57 11.37 5.15 -8.19
C ALA A 57 10.30 6.19 -7.90
N GLU A 58 10.13 7.16 -8.80
CA GLU A 58 9.05 8.17 -8.74
C GLU A 58 7.68 7.62 -9.17
N GLY A 59 7.62 6.38 -9.67
CA GLY A 59 6.38 5.78 -10.14
C GLY A 59 5.86 6.35 -11.47
N LEU A 60 6.69 7.11 -12.21
CA LEU A 60 6.30 7.71 -13.49
C LEU A 60 6.36 6.73 -14.65
N ILE A 61 7.25 5.75 -14.57
CA ILE A 61 7.36 4.70 -15.58
C ILE A 61 7.39 3.32 -14.92
N GLU A 62 6.98 2.31 -15.66
CA GLU A 62 7.04 0.90 -15.28
C GLU A 62 7.84 0.09 -16.30
N LYS A 63 8.65 -0.87 -15.82
CA LYS A 63 9.39 -1.79 -16.67
C LYS A 63 8.61 -3.10 -16.81
N THR A 64 8.25 -3.44 -18.03
CA THR A 64 7.64 -4.74 -18.36
C THR A 64 8.71 -5.64 -18.94
N HIS A 65 8.94 -6.81 -18.29
CA HIS A 65 9.97 -7.76 -18.74
C HIS A 65 9.78 -8.15 -20.21
N GLY A 66 10.82 -8.08 -21.00
CA GLY A 66 10.80 -8.39 -22.44
C GLY A 66 10.10 -7.34 -23.33
N LYS A 67 9.34 -6.39 -22.76
CA LYS A 67 8.56 -5.40 -23.54
C LYS A 67 9.13 -3.98 -23.48
N GLY A 68 9.92 -3.65 -22.45
CA GLY A 68 10.55 -2.34 -22.28
C GLY A 68 9.94 -1.50 -21.18
N ASN A 69 10.19 -0.17 -21.23
CA ASN A 69 9.67 0.79 -20.28
C ASN A 69 8.42 1.47 -20.85
N PHE A 70 7.43 1.70 -19.99
CA PHE A 70 6.16 2.33 -20.35
C PHE A 70 5.87 3.48 -19.38
N VAL A 71 5.26 4.56 -19.87
CA VAL A 71 4.69 5.60 -19.01
C VAL A 71 3.59 4.95 -18.18
N ARG A 72 3.68 5.09 -16.86
CA ARG A 72 2.70 4.48 -15.97
C ARG A 72 1.34 5.16 -16.13
N ARG A 73 0.28 4.37 -16.21
CA ARG A 73 -1.08 4.90 -16.15
C ARG A 73 -1.35 5.32 -14.72
N PRO A 74 -1.85 6.54 -14.48
CA PRO A 74 -2.30 6.91 -13.15
C PRO A 74 -3.40 5.93 -12.74
N LEU A 75 -3.19 5.23 -11.63
CA LEU A 75 -4.25 4.47 -10.95
C LEU A 75 -5.00 5.42 -10.02
N HIS A 76 -6.24 5.08 -9.67
CA HIS A 76 -6.99 5.87 -8.70
C HIS A 76 -6.19 6.00 -7.41
N ARG A 77 -6.23 7.19 -6.82
CA ARG A 77 -5.61 7.43 -5.52
C ARG A 77 -6.41 6.71 -4.45
N ILE A 78 -5.69 6.08 -3.53
CA ILE A 78 -6.29 5.46 -2.36
C ILE A 78 -6.18 6.46 -1.22
N THR A 79 -7.31 6.91 -0.70
CA THR A 79 -7.34 7.74 0.49
C THR A 79 -7.61 6.88 1.71
N TYR A 80 -6.60 6.69 2.55
CA TYR A 80 -6.80 6.10 3.87
C TYR A 80 -7.39 7.15 4.81
N VAL A 81 -8.56 6.88 5.38
CA VAL A 81 -9.21 7.78 6.35
C VAL A 81 -9.05 7.19 7.73
N GLY A 82 -8.10 7.70 8.50
CA GLY A 82 -7.81 7.27 9.87
C GLY A 82 -8.79 7.81 10.91
N GLY A 83 -8.77 7.22 12.11
CA GLY A 83 -9.53 7.71 13.26
C GLY A 83 -11.04 7.46 13.20
N ARG A 84 -11.56 6.63 12.31
CA ARG A 84 -12.98 6.28 12.26
C ARG A 84 -13.38 5.45 13.47
N ARG A 85 -14.47 5.84 14.14
CA ARG A 85 -15.09 5.12 15.26
C ARG A 85 -15.72 3.78 14.86
N THR A 86 -15.88 3.49 13.58
CA THR A 86 -16.47 2.25 13.09
C THR A 86 -15.40 1.21 12.77
N PRO A 87 -15.65 -0.09 13.03
CA PRO A 87 -14.74 -1.19 12.68
C PRO A 87 -14.43 -1.29 11.18
N ASP A 88 -15.09 -0.48 10.36
CA ASP A 88 -15.06 -0.49 8.90
C ASP A 88 -13.85 0.19 8.28
N ALA A 89 -12.80 0.42 9.03
CA ALA A 89 -11.60 1.09 8.54
C ALA A 89 -10.78 0.27 7.50
N HIS A 90 -11.29 -0.84 7.02
CA HIS A 90 -10.87 -1.43 5.75
C HIS A 90 -11.54 -0.75 4.54
N SER A 91 -12.47 0.19 4.80
CA SER A 91 -13.19 0.96 3.80
C SER A 91 -12.44 2.22 3.39
N THR A 92 -11.21 2.07 3.03
CA THR A 92 -10.66 2.85 1.94
C THR A 92 -11.46 2.45 0.70
N ASP A 93 -11.53 3.24 -0.37
CA ASP A 93 -12.23 2.96 -1.63
C ASP A 93 -12.00 1.55 -2.23
N LEU A 94 -11.61 0.57 -1.40
CA LEU A 94 -11.48 -0.85 -1.72
C LEU A 94 -12.82 -1.46 -2.16
N ALA A 95 -13.96 -0.86 -1.80
CA ALA A 95 -15.27 -1.31 -2.24
C ALA A 95 -15.47 -1.17 -3.76
N SER A 96 -14.70 -0.32 -4.43
CA SER A 96 -14.71 -0.17 -5.88
C SER A 96 -13.69 -1.05 -6.60
N LEU A 97 -12.81 -1.75 -5.85
CA LEU A 97 -11.78 -2.61 -6.40
C LEU A 97 -12.19 -4.08 -6.40
N ASN A 98 -11.75 -4.82 -7.41
CA ASN A 98 -11.81 -6.27 -7.35
C ASN A 98 -10.78 -6.78 -6.34
N VAL A 99 -11.21 -7.40 -5.26
CA VAL A 99 -10.33 -7.90 -4.21
C VAL A 99 -10.21 -9.42 -4.28
N THR A 100 -9.00 -9.91 -4.49
CA THR A 100 -8.68 -11.33 -4.37
C THR A 100 -8.29 -11.63 -2.92
N VAL A 101 -8.88 -12.67 -2.33
CA VAL A 101 -8.65 -13.06 -0.94
C VAL A 101 -8.04 -14.45 -0.88
N HIS A 102 -6.94 -14.58 -0.12
CA HIS A 102 -6.31 -15.86 0.20
C HIS A 102 -6.20 -16.00 1.72
N THR A 103 -6.60 -17.17 2.23
CA THR A 103 -6.56 -17.45 3.67
C THR A 103 -5.63 -18.61 3.94
N THR A 104 -4.69 -18.42 4.88
CA THR A 104 -3.71 -19.45 5.27
C THR A 104 -3.54 -19.51 6.79
N LYS A 105 -3.13 -20.69 7.29
CA LYS A 105 -2.69 -20.83 8.69
C LYS A 105 -1.20 -20.52 8.79
N VAL A 106 -0.86 -19.60 9.68
CA VAL A 106 0.53 -19.22 9.94
C VAL A 106 0.82 -19.29 11.45
N ARG A 107 2.06 -19.06 11.83
CA ARG A 107 2.47 -19.00 13.24
C ARG A 107 3.06 -17.63 13.54
N ALA A 108 2.69 -17.07 14.69
CA ALA A 108 3.24 -15.81 15.17
C ALA A 108 4.77 -15.94 15.35
N ARG A 109 5.56 -15.13 14.63
CA ARG A 109 7.02 -15.08 14.74
C ARG A 109 7.51 -13.65 14.62
N GLY A 110 8.63 -13.33 15.29
CA GLY A 110 9.26 -12.03 15.21
C GLY A 110 8.27 -10.88 15.41
N TYR A 111 8.20 -9.98 14.46
CA TYR A 111 7.33 -8.80 14.50
C TYR A 111 5.85 -9.15 14.74
N LEU A 112 5.31 -10.21 14.13
CA LEU A 112 3.90 -10.61 14.33
C LEU A 112 3.60 -11.03 15.77
N ALA A 113 4.52 -11.74 16.44
CA ALA A 113 4.34 -12.11 17.83
C ALA A 113 4.29 -10.89 18.75
N THR A 114 5.14 -9.89 18.48
CA THR A 114 5.15 -8.61 19.19
C THR A 114 3.88 -7.81 18.90
N LEU A 115 3.50 -7.71 17.62
CA LEU A 115 2.32 -6.95 17.17
C LEU A 115 1.04 -7.49 17.80
N LEU A 116 0.87 -8.81 17.83
CA LEU A 116 -0.31 -9.47 18.42
C LEU A 116 -0.20 -9.70 19.93
N LYS A 117 0.91 -9.29 20.56
CA LYS A 117 1.19 -9.50 21.99
C LYS A 117 0.96 -10.96 22.43
N MET A 118 1.46 -11.91 21.64
CA MET A 118 1.28 -13.35 21.91
C MET A 118 2.59 -14.11 21.82
N PRO A 119 2.67 -15.31 22.45
CA PRO A 119 3.87 -16.15 22.41
C PRO A 119 4.27 -16.50 20.98
N THR A 120 5.59 -16.56 20.74
CA THR A 120 6.12 -17.07 19.48
C THR A 120 5.63 -18.51 19.23
N GLY A 121 5.21 -18.79 18.01
CA GLY A 121 4.64 -20.08 17.62
C GLY A 121 3.14 -20.19 17.76
N SER A 122 2.44 -19.22 18.37
CA SER A 122 0.99 -19.21 18.46
C SER A 122 0.33 -19.31 17.08
N PRO A 123 -0.73 -20.12 16.93
CA PRO A 123 -1.38 -20.31 15.64
C PRO A 123 -2.23 -19.08 15.27
N LEU A 124 -2.09 -18.62 14.03
CA LEU A 124 -2.81 -17.49 13.44
C LEU A 124 -3.47 -17.90 12.13
N ILE A 125 -4.52 -17.19 11.78
CA ILE A 125 -5.04 -17.12 10.43
C ILE A 125 -4.53 -15.83 9.81
N GLU A 126 -3.87 -15.95 8.66
CA GLU A 126 -3.54 -14.84 7.77
C GLU A 126 -4.58 -14.78 6.66
N ILE A 127 -5.12 -13.59 6.44
CA ILE A 127 -6.02 -13.28 5.34
C ILE A 127 -5.29 -12.23 4.49
N LEU A 128 -4.88 -12.65 3.30
CA LEU A 128 -4.22 -11.80 2.32
C LEU A 128 -5.27 -11.27 1.36
N CYS A 129 -5.43 -9.96 1.30
CA CYS A 129 -6.34 -9.27 0.39
C CYS A 129 -5.52 -8.46 -0.61
N LEU A 130 -5.68 -8.75 -1.89
CA LEU A 130 -5.03 -8.03 -2.97
C LEU A 130 -6.10 -7.29 -3.79
N GLY A 131 -6.12 -5.97 -3.68
CA GLY A 131 -6.99 -5.11 -4.46
C GLY A 131 -6.44 -4.92 -5.88
N HIS A 132 -7.30 -4.95 -6.88
CA HIS A 132 -6.96 -4.77 -8.29
C HIS A 132 -7.80 -3.65 -8.91
N GLU A 133 -7.17 -2.87 -9.76
CA GLU A 133 -7.80 -1.96 -10.69
C GLU A 133 -7.41 -2.37 -12.11
N ASP A 134 -8.37 -2.66 -12.97
CA ASP A 134 -8.14 -3.15 -14.34
C ASP A 134 -7.11 -4.29 -14.40
N GLU A 135 -7.25 -5.32 -13.56
CA GLU A 135 -6.33 -6.47 -13.42
C GLU A 135 -4.91 -6.11 -12.91
N LYS A 136 -4.65 -4.85 -12.59
CA LYS A 136 -3.37 -4.42 -11.99
C LYS A 136 -3.47 -4.41 -10.48
N PRO A 137 -2.48 -4.98 -9.76
CA PRO A 137 -2.42 -4.88 -8.32
C PRO A 137 -2.36 -3.41 -7.87
N HIS A 138 -3.24 -3.05 -6.94
CA HIS A 138 -3.41 -1.68 -6.48
C HIS A 138 -3.06 -1.51 -5.00
N SER A 139 -3.49 -2.43 -4.15
CA SER A 139 -3.28 -2.40 -2.70
C SER A 139 -3.12 -3.81 -2.15
N LEU A 140 -2.37 -3.94 -1.07
CA LEU A 140 -2.15 -5.21 -0.38
C LEU A 140 -2.51 -5.04 1.09
N ALA A 141 -3.43 -5.88 1.60
CA ALA A 141 -3.73 -5.96 3.02
C ALA A 141 -3.47 -7.38 3.55
N ARG A 142 -2.86 -7.46 4.73
CA ARG A 142 -2.68 -8.71 5.48
C ARG A 142 -3.37 -8.56 6.82
N ILE A 143 -4.34 -9.40 7.10
CA ILE A 143 -5.08 -9.42 8.35
C ILE A 143 -4.71 -10.69 9.10
N TYR A 144 -4.32 -10.56 10.37
CA TYR A 144 -3.93 -11.66 11.23
C TYR A 144 -4.91 -11.75 12.39
N VAL A 145 -5.48 -12.95 12.56
CA VAL A 145 -6.44 -13.25 13.64
C VAL A 145 -5.97 -14.47 14.40
N PRO A 146 -5.95 -14.47 15.74
CA PRO A 146 -5.72 -15.67 16.54
C PRO A 146 -6.66 -16.81 16.13
N CYS A 147 -6.15 -18.04 15.97
CA CYS A 147 -6.96 -19.16 15.49
C CYS A 147 -8.15 -19.51 16.39
N ASP A 148 -8.08 -19.20 17.67
CA ASP A 148 -9.18 -19.41 18.63
C ASP A 148 -10.33 -18.40 18.45
N LEU A 149 -10.09 -17.29 17.77
CA LEU A 149 -11.07 -16.25 17.45
C LEU A 149 -11.57 -16.31 16.00
N ALA A 150 -11.03 -17.21 15.20
CA ALA A 150 -11.37 -17.28 13.78
C ALA A 150 -12.32 -18.46 13.52
N PRO A 151 -13.46 -18.22 12.88
CA PRO A 151 -14.39 -19.29 12.52
C PRO A 151 -13.75 -20.25 11.52
N ALA A 152 -13.93 -21.56 11.75
CA ALA A 152 -13.43 -22.59 10.85
C ALA A 152 -13.91 -22.43 9.39
N ALA A 153 -15.02 -21.74 9.20
CA ALA A 153 -15.61 -21.44 7.91
C ALA A 153 -14.79 -20.45 7.07
N VAL A 154 -13.99 -19.57 7.69
CA VAL A 154 -13.09 -18.64 6.97
C VAL A 154 -11.97 -19.40 6.25
N LEU A 155 -11.68 -20.63 6.67
CA LEU A 155 -10.58 -21.44 6.14
C LEU A 155 -10.99 -22.37 4.98
N ARG A 156 -12.27 -22.53 4.70
CA ARG A 156 -12.76 -23.64 3.86
C ARG A 156 -13.03 -23.29 2.39
N GLU A 157 -13.25 -22.02 2.06
CA GLU A 157 -13.62 -21.61 0.70
C GLU A 157 -13.03 -20.26 0.34
N PRO A 158 -12.72 -19.99 -0.94
CA PRO A 158 -12.47 -18.65 -1.41
C PRO A 158 -13.74 -17.82 -1.22
N LEU A 159 -13.69 -16.88 -0.27
CA LEU A 159 -14.81 -15.99 0.03
C LEU A 159 -14.57 -14.63 -0.59
N PRO A 160 -15.62 -13.95 -1.06
CA PRO A 160 -15.55 -12.54 -1.38
C PRO A 160 -15.09 -11.73 -0.15
N TYR A 161 -14.38 -10.63 -0.38
CA TYR A 161 -13.83 -9.79 0.68
C TYR A 161 -14.88 -9.37 1.73
N GLU A 162 -16.06 -8.95 1.28
CA GLU A 162 -17.17 -8.52 2.15
C GLU A 162 -17.64 -9.66 3.06
N ALA A 163 -17.68 -10.88 2.55
CA ALA A 163 -18.06 -12.04 3.34
C ALA A 163 -17.00 -12.37 4.41
N VAL A 164 -15.72 -12.21 4.10
CA VAL A 164 -14.64 -12.38 5.08
C VAL A 164 -14.75 -11.33 6.18
N VAL A 165 -14.92 -10.07 5.84
CA VAL A 165 -15.06 -8.96 6.80
C VAL A 165 -16.29 -9.17 7.70
N THR A 166 -17.43 -9.52 7.11
CA THR A 166 -18.67 -9.79 7.88
C THR A 166 -18.48 -10.94 8.85
N ARG A 167 -17.92 -12.06 8.39
CA ARG A 167 -17.68 -13.22 9.28
C ARG A 167 -16.67 -12.90 10.39
N LEU A 168 -15.61 -12.15 10.12
CA LEU A 168 -14.68 -11.73 11.17
C LEU A 168 -15.36 -10.88 12.24
N ARG A 169 -16.33 -10.04 11.87
CA ARG A 169 -17.10 -9.22 12.82
C ARG A 169 -18.03 -10.06 13.71
N GLU A 170 -18.65 -11.09 13.16
CA GLU A 170 -19.58 -11.95 13.88
C GLU A 170 -18.91 -12.76 15.01
N PHE A 171 -17.65 -13.13 14.83
CA PHE A 171 -16.97 -14.08 15.73
C PHE A 171 -15.94 -13.44 16.66
N ARG A 172 -15.53 -12.22 16.43
CA ARG A 172 -14.57 -11.56 17.32
C ARG A 172 -15.27 -10.80 18.44
N PRO A 173 -14.64 -10.70 19.63
CA PRO A 173 -15.13 -9.82 20.68
C PRO A 173 -15.28 -8.38 20.18
N PRO A 174 -16.24 -7.61 20.73
CA PRO A 174 -16.38 -6.19 20.41
C PRO A 174 -15.04 -5.45 20.62
N PRO A 175 -14.59 -4.65 19.67
CA PRO A 175 -13.38 -3.88 19.84
C PRO A 175 -13.57 -2.77 20.88
N ALA A 176 -12.62 -2.69 21.83
CA ALA A 176 -12.57 -1.61 22.82
C ALA A 176 -11.53 -0.55 22.44
N GLU A 177 -10.43 -0.98 21.83
CA GLU A 177 -9.35 -0.10 21.39
C GLU A 177 -8.92 -0.45 19.97
N VAL A 178 -8.69 0.58 19.16
CA VAL A 178 -8.05 0.46 17.86
C VAL A 178 -6.86 1.41 17.83
N ARG A 179 -5.66 0.84 17.67
CA ARG A 179 -4.43 1.60 17.48
C ARG A 179 -3.99 1.52 16.03
N GLU A 180 -3.70 2.65 15.45
CA GLU A 180 -3.20 2.79 14.09
C GLU A 180 -1.84 3.47 14.10
N GLU A 181 -0.89 2.90 13.35
CA GLU A 181 0.43 3.46 13.13
C GLU A 181 0.67 3.57 11.63
N ILE A 182 1.05 4.76 11.18
CA ILE A 182 1.34 5.04 9.77
C ILE A 182 2.83 5.26 9.61
N SER A 183 3.41 4.54 8.68
CA SER A 183 4.83 4.63 8.35
C SER A 183 5.05 4.64 6.84
N VAL A 184 6.22 5.13 6.43
CA VAL A 184 6.67 5.10 5.03
C VAL A 184 7.99 4.36 5.00
N ARG A 185 8.11 3.38 4.11
CA ARG A 185 9.32 2.59 3.93
C ARG A 185 9.44 2.08 2.49
N LEU A 186 10.56 1.49 2.15
CA LEU A 186 10.67 0.70 0.92
C LEU A 186 9.86 -0.60 1.07
N PRO A 187 9.29 -1.11 -0.03
CA PRO A 187 8.58 -2.39 -0.02
C PRO A 187 9.55 -3.55 0.24
N THR A 188 9.06 -4.59 0.87
CA THR A 188 9.80 -5.87 0.87
C THR A 188 9.84 -6.46 -0.55
N PRO A 189 10.77 -7.38 -0.86
CA PRO A 189 10.80 -8.03 -2.18
C PRO A 189 9.48 -8.71 -2.55
N GLU A 190 8.79 -9.31 -1.57
CA GLU A 190 7.49 -9.94 -1.75
C GLU A 190 6.40 -8.89 -2.08
N GLU A 191 6.35 -7.78 -1.34
CA GLU A 191 5.41 -6.69 -1.58
C GLU A 191 5.63 -6.05 -2.95
N ALA A 192 6.89 -5.77 -3.31
CA ALA A 192 7.23 -5.22 -4.61
C ALA A 192 6.79 -6.14 -5.76
N SER A 193 7.02 -7.44 -5.62
CA SER A 193 6.59 -8.45 -6.59
C SER A 193 5.07 -8.56 -6.68
N THR A 194 4.38 -8.63 -5.53
CA THR A 194 2.92 -8.77 -5.45
C THR A 194 2.21 -7.54 -6.01
N LEU A 195 2.66 -6.35 -5.64
CA LEU A 195 2.11 -5.07 -6.12
C LEU A 195 2.61 -4.68 -7.51
N ARG A 196 3.57 -5.43 -8.07
CA ARG A 196 4.23 -5.15 -9.36
C ARG A 196 4.77 -3.72 -9.44
N ILE A 197 5.41 -3.27 -8.35
CA ILE A 197 6.03 -1.95 -8.24
C ILE A 197 7.55 -2.05 -8.20
N SER A 198 8.24 -0.93 -8.42
CA SER A 198 9.69 -0.84 -8.22
C SER A 198 10.03 -1.04 -6.74
N SER A 199 11.10 -1.78 -6.45
CA SER A 199 11.64 -1.88 -5.08
C SER A 199 12.16 -0.54 -4.53
N ALA A 200 12.33 0.47 -5.39
CA ALA A 200 12.74 1.82 -5.01
C ALA A 200 11.54 2.77 -4.80
N LEU A 201 10.31 2.35 -5.16
CA LEU A 201 9.10 3.12 -4.89
C LEU A 201 8.68 2.92 -3.43
N ALA A 202 8.68 3.99 -2.63
CA ALA A 202 8.23 3.92 -1.25
C ALA A 202 6.75 3.50 -1.14
N VAL A 203 6.42 2.82 -0.06
CA VAL A 203 5.04 2.42 0.28
C VAL A 203 4.60 3.10 1.57
N LEU A 204 3.34 3.52 1.61
CA LEU A 204 2.64 3.89 2.82
C LEU A 204 2.15 2.60 3.48
N VAL A 205 2.50 2.40 4.75
CA VAL A 205 2.08 1.24 5.53
C VAL A 205 1.25 1.70 6.70
N VAL A 206 0.02 1.18 6.79
CA VAL A 206 -0.83 1.34 7.95
C VAL A 206 -0.84 0.04 8.73
N THR A 207 -0.32 0.07 9.94
CA THR A 207 -0.39 -1.04 10.90
C THR A 207 -1.52 -0.76 11.88
N ARG A 208 -2.48 -1.66 11.95
CA ARG A 208 -3.64 -1.54 12.83
C ARG A 208 -3.67 -2.70 13.81
N GLN A 209 -3.87 -2.40 15.08
CA GLN A 209 -4.14 -3.36 16.15
C GLN A 209 -5.53 -3.11 16.72
N THR A 210 -6.31 -4.17 16.87
CA THR A 210 -7.61 -4.12 17.51
C THR A 210 -7.57 -4.94 18.80
N ALA A 211 -7.89 -4.34 19.92
CA ALA A 211 -7.95 -5.02 21.22
C ALA A 211 -9.38 -5.03 21.75
N ASP A 212 -9.71 -6.09 22.50
CA ASP A 212 -10.99 -6.23 23.23
C ASP A 212 -10.97 -5.49 24.58
N THR A 213 -12.06 -5.57 25.31
CA THR A 213 -12.22 -4.96 26.64
C THR A 213 -11.27 -5.50 27.71
N ALA A 214 -10.68 -6.68 27.50
CA ALA A 214 -9.65 -7.26 28.36
C ALA A 214 -8.23 -6.83 27.96
N GLY A 215 -8.08 -6.02 26.92
CA GLY A 215 -6.79 -5.58 26.39
C GLY A 215 -6.08 -6.64 25.52
N ARG A 216 -6.75 -7.74 25.20
CA ARG A 216 -6.22 -8.77 24.31
C ARG A 216 -6.29 -8.28 22.86
N VAL A 217 -5.19 -8.38 22.13
CA VAL A 217 -5.20 -8.11 20.69
C VAL A 217 -5.94 -9.23 19.95
N VAL A 218 -7.06 -8.89 19.34
CA VAL A 218 -7.96 -9.82 18.64
C VAL A 218 -7.74 -9.83 17.13
N GLU A 219 -7.11 -8.78 16.63
CA GLU A 219 -6.77 -8.63 15.19
C GLU A 219 -5.59 -7.70 15.04
N ALA A 220 -4.73 -8.00 14.08
CA ALA A 220 -3.75 -7.05 13.56
C ALA A 220 -3.85 -7.02 12.04
N ALA A 221 -3.74 -5.84 11.43
CA ALA A 221 -3.76 -5.67 9.99
C ALA A 221 -2.60 -4.79 9.53
N LEU A 222 -2.02 -5.15 8.39
CA LEU A 222 -1.04 -4.35 7.67
C LEU A 222 -1.61 -4.03 6.29
N LEU A 223 -1.84 -2.74 6.04
CA LEU A 223 -2.23 -2.24 4.73
C LEU A 223 -1.01 -1.61 4.09
N VAL A 224 -0.65 -2.07 2.89
CA VAL A 224 0.51 -1.60 2.12
C VAL A 224 0.01 -0.95 0.85
N LEU A 225 0.25 0.33 0.71
CA LEU A 225 -0.19 1.16 -0.41
C LEU A 225 1.03 1.75 -1.11
N PRO A 226 1.14 1.63 -2.44
CA PRO A 226 2.19 2.32 -3.18
C PRO A 226 2.11 3.83 -3.00
N GLY A 227 3.24 4.47 -2.63
CA GLY A 227 3.27 5.88 -2.23
C GLY A 227 2.96 6.88 -3.35
N ASP A 228 3.05 6.45 -4.60
CA ASP A 228 2.68 7.25 -5.77
C ASP A 228 1.16 7.48 -5.92
N ARG A 229 0.34 6.75 -5.14
CA ARG A 229 -1.12 6.79 -5.23
C ARG A 229 -1.83 6.74 -3.88
N ALA A 230 -1.12 6.83 -2.77
CA ALA A 230 -1.68 6.73 -1.43
C ALA A 230 -1.70 8.09 -0.73
N ASP A 231 -2.85 8.40 -0.14
CA ASP A 231 -3.04 9.53 0.77
C ASP A 231 -3.55 9.02 2.12
N ALA A 232 -3.19 9.71 3.21
CA ALA A 232 -3.77 9.50 4.52
C ALA A 232 -4.43 10.79 5.00
N VAL A 233 -5.72 10.72 5.34
CA VAL A 233 -6.51 11.87 5.80
C VAL A 233 -7.01 11.62 7.22
N PHE A 234 -6.75 12.58 8.11
CA PHE A 234 -7.23 12.60 9.48
C PHE A 234 -8.08 13.86 9.68
N THR A 235 -9.30 13.69 10.18
CA THR A 235 -10.18 14.82 10.50
C THR A 235 -10.37 14.90 12.00
N THR A 236 -10.05 16.03 12.60
CA THR A 236 -10.28 16.31 14.01
C THR A 236 -11.42 17.29 14.17
N HIS A 237 -12.43 16.93 14.93
CA HIS A 237 -13.53 17.82 15.27
C HIS A 237 -13.31 18.34 16.69
N TYR A 238 -13.30 19.67 16.83
CA TYR A 238 -13.26 20.32 18.14
C TYR A 238 -14.69 20.63 18.59
N VAL A 239 -15.06 20.20 19.79
CA VAL A 239 -16.29 20.65 20.45
C VAL A 239 -15.96 22.01 21.07
N ILE A 240 -16.53 23.08 20.54
CA ILE A 240 -16.46 24.41 21.14
C ILE A 240 -17.53 24.45 22.22
N ASP A 241 -17.15 24.30 23.50
CA ASP A 241 -18.04 24.59 24.62
C ASP A 241 -18.32 26.09 24.62
N GLU A 242 -19.48 26.50 24.13
CA GLU A 242 -20.02 27.84 24.38
C GLU A 242 -20.30 27.96 25.88
N ARG A 243 -19.33 28.45 26.65
CA ARG A 243 -19.62 28.89 28.01
C ARG A 243 -20.66 30.00 27.94
N PRO A 244 -21.82 29.85 28.60
CA PRO A 244 -22.77 30.96 28.66
C PRO A 244 -22.08 32.14 29.33
N THR A 245 -21.97 33.25 28.61
CA THR A 245 -21.58 34.56 29.16
C THR A 245 -22.57 34.88 30.28
N ARG A 246 -22.09 34.80 31.53
CA ARG A 246 -22.85 35.34 32.67
C ARG A 246 -22.97 36.86 32.46
N THR A 247 -24.17 37.28 32.21
CA THR A 247 -24.60 38.69 32.32
C THR A 247 -24.82 39.00 33.82
#